data_292312ce68fa74c6b445826f06f4c70e
#
_entry.id   292312ce68fa74c6b445826f06f4c70e
#
_cell.length_a   1.000
_cell.length_b   1.000
_cell.length_c   1.000
_cell.angle_alpha   90.00
_cell.angle_beta   90.00
_cell.angle_gamma   90.00
#
_symmetry.space_group_name_H-M   'P 1'
#
loop_
_entity.id
_entity.type
_entity.pdbx_description
1 polymer ?
#
loop_
_entity_poly.entity_id
_entity_poly.type
_entity_poly.pdbx_seq_one_letter_code
_entity_poly.pdbx_strand_id
1 'polypeptide(L)'
;MLIEIERLVKEYDGQRALAGVDLAIAAGGTVGLLGPNGAGKTTLVEILEGLREPTSGRAAVFGLDPRRDARALRLKIGVQLQATALPQELRISEVLRLYAALYPSTLAPAVVLEQVELMGKERALVRTLSGGERQRLALALALLHDPELLILDEPTAALDPVARRGVHAIVERLAAAGKTVLLTTHYIEEAEKLCKRVILLRRGTVVADGSPFELIGRAAGRSTLWIEVEGPFDARPLEAAGAIAQGHEGRHLRFSVGDPGAVIVALGDLLRAGGGRLVDLRMRRPTLEDVYLEWMGEGAPQGIGEETNP
;
A
#
# COMPACT_ATOMS: atom_id res chain seq x y z
N MET A 1 18.78 5.90 8.90
CA MET A 1 17.45 5.73 8.29
C MET A 1 17.38 6.47 6.97
N LEU A 2 16.47 6.10 6.04
CA LEU A 2 16.27 6.81 4.78
C LEU A 2 15.32 7.99 4.96
N ILE A 3 14.20 7.75 5.67
CA ILE A 3 13.21 8.75 6.05
C ILE A 3 13.08 8.71 7.56
N GLU A 4 13.07 9.88 8.19
CA GLU A 4 12.88 10.07 9.62
C GLU A 4 11.90 11.21 9.85
N ILE A 5 10.86 10.95 10.64
CA ILE A 5 9.78 11.88 10.94
C ILE A 5 9.56 11.87 12.44
N GLU A 6 9.60 13.05 13.06
CA GLU A 6 9.47 13.23 14.51
C GLU A 6 8.35 14.21 14.80
N ARG A 7 7.29 13.75 15.46
CA ARG A 7 6.11 14.54 15.92
C ARG A 7 5.59 15.50 14.85
N LEU A 8 5.48 15.03 13.60
CA LEU A 8 5.13 15.87 12.46
C LEU A 8 3.66 16.30 12.51
N VAL A 9 3.43 17.59 12.51
CA VAL A 9 2.10 18.18 12.49
C VAL A 9 1.92 19.05 11.25
N LYS A 10 0.78 18.94 10.61
CA LYS A 10 0.33 19.88 9.57
C LYS A 10 -1.12 20.25 9.81
N GLU A 11 -1.34 21.55 9.90
CA GLU A 11 -2.64 22.15 10.12
C GLU A 11 -3.02 23.10 8.97
N TYR A 12 -4.28 23.08 8.56
CA TYR A 12 -4.89 23.96 7.58
C TYR A 12 -6.18 24.52 8.16
N ASP A 13 -6.29 25.83 8.29
CA ASP A 13 -7.50 26.53 8.75
C ASP A 13 -8.13 25.88 10.01
N GLY A 14 -7.28 25.50 10.96
CA GLY A 14 -7.70 24.87 12.22
C GLY A 14 -7.96 23.35 12.13
N GLN A 15 -7.84 22.75 10.95
CA GLN A 15 -7.97 21.30 10.77
C GLN A 15 -6.59 20.62 10.66
N ARG A 16 -6.34 19.62 11.48
CA ARG A 16 -5.10 18.86 11.46
C ARG A 16 -5.14 17.77 10.40
N ALA A 17 -4.34 17.94 9.35
CA ALA A 17 -4.11 16.92 8.34
C ALA A 17 -3.07 15.88 8.82
N LEU A 18 -2.09 16.30 9.64
CA LEU A 18 -1.16 15.43 10.36
C LEU A 18 -1.15 15.86 11.83
N ALA A 19 -1.24 14.91 12.75
CA ALA A 19 -1.49 15.13 14.16
C ALA A 19 -0.40 14.51 15.06
N GLY A 20 0.88 14.77 14.72
CA GLY A 20 2.03 14.26 15.47
C GLY A 20 2.50 12.88 14.98
N VAL A 21 2.80 12.79 13.69
CA VAL A 21 3.30 11.54 13.07
C VAL A 21 4.75 11.33 13.46
N ASP A 22 5.05 10.14 13.99
CA ASP A 22 6.39 9.60 14.18
C ASP A 22 6.57 8.41 13.25
N LEU A 23 7.64 8.42 12.45
CA LEU A 23 7.89 7.37 11.45
C LEU A 23 9.37 7.32 11.07
N ALA A 24 9.89 6.10 10.94
CA ALA A 24 11.22 5.86 10.41
C ALA A 24 11.16 4.80 9.30
N ILE A 25 11.72 5.07 8.12
CA ILE A 25 11.78 4.14 7.00
C ILE A 25 13.25 3.87 6.65
N ALA A 26 13.62 2.60 6.64
CA ALA A 26 14.92 2.15 6.18
C ALA A 26 15.00 2.11 4.65
N ALA A 27 16.21 2.09 4.11
CA ALA A 27 16.43 1.91 2.68
C ALA A 27 16.07 0.48 2.23
N GLY A 28 15.59 0.38 0.99
CA GLY A 28 15.30 -0.86 0.27
C GLY A 28 13.88 -1.38 0.42
N GLY A 29 13.34 -1.84 -0.69
CA GLY A 29 12.00 -2.44 -0.78
C GLY A 29 10.88 -1.43 -0.94
N THR A 30 9.64 -1.93 -0.89
CA THR A 30 8.43 -1.14 -1.08
C THR A 30 7.73 -0.91 0.25
N VAL A 31 7.42 0.34 0.57
CA VAL A 31 6.64 0.76 1.74
C VAL A 31 5.33 1.38 1.25
N GLY A 32 4.21 0.86 1.71
CA GLY A 32 2.88 1.36 1.39
C GLY A 32 2.36 2.29 2.47
N LEU A 33 1.93 3.49 2.09
CA LEU A 33 1.19 4.40 2.94
C LEU A 33 -0.29 4.26 2.61
N LEU A 34 -1.04 3.57 3.45
CA LEU A 34 -2.43 3.21 3.25
C LEU A 34 -3.34 4.04 4.17
N GLY A 35 -4.52 4.39 3.70
CA GLY A 35 -5.53 5.11 4.49
C GLY A 35 -6.63 5.69 3.61
N PRO A 36 -7.77 6.07 4.19
CA PRO A 36 -8.88 6.68 3.45
C PRO A 36 -8.50 8.05 2.87
N ASN A 37 -9.37 8.58 2.02
CA ASN A 37 -9.24 9.95 1.55
C ASN A 37 -9.30 10.92 2.74
N GLY A 38 -8.42 11.92 2.75
CA GLY A 38 -8.30 12.85 3.88
C GLY A 38 -7.53 12.31 5.09
N ALA A 39 -6.95 11.10 5.04
CA ALA A 39 -6.13 10.58 6.14
C ALA A 39 -4.80 11.33 6.36
N GLY A 40 -4.36 12.14 5.39
CA GLY A 40 -3.11 12.90 5.45
C GLY A 40 -1.99 12.34 4.57
N LYS A 41 -2.23 11.28 3.76
CA LYS A 41 -1.22 10.64 2.91
C LYS A 41 -0.49 11.61 1.99
N THR A 42 -1.24 12.32 1.14
CA THR A 42 -0.68 13.31 0.20
C THR A 42 0.03 14.44 0.93
N THR A 43 -0.51 14.92 2.06
CA THR A 43 0.15 15.94 2.89
C THR A 43 1.50 15.44 3.42
N LEU A 44 1.58 14.20 3.88
CA LEU A 44 2.83 13.61 4.36
C LEU A 44 3.85 13.50 3.22
N VAL A 45 3.43 12.97 2.07
CA VAL A 45 4.27 12.83 0.88
C VAL A 45 4.78 14.17 0.39
N GLU A 46 3.92 15.19 0.24
CA GLU A 46 4.30 16.55 -0.16
C GLU A 46 5.32 17.21 0.78
N ILE A 47 5.26 16.91 2.10
CA ILE A 47 6.28 17.38 3.04
C ILE A 47 7.62 16.67 2.80
N LEU A 48 7.62 15.36 2.56
CA LEU A 48 8.84 14.60 2.25
C LEU A 48 9.49 15.02 0.93
N GLU A 49 8.71 15.47 -0.03
CA GLU A 49 9.14 16.00 -1.32
C GLU A 49 9.67 17.46 -1.24
N GLY A 50 9.44 18.12 -0.09
CA GLY A 50 9.76 19.55 0.10
C GLY A 50 8.80 20.50 -0.65
N LEU A 51 7.63 20.02 -1.06
CA LEU A 51 6.57 20.83 -1.68
C LEU A 51 5.72 21.55 -0.64
N ARG A 52 5.73 21.08 0.60
CA ARG A 52 4.91 21.60 1.70
C ARG A 52 5.70 21.69 2.99
N GLU A 53 5.41 22.74 3.78
CA GLU A 53 6.00 22.93 5.09
C GLU A 53 5.14 22.28 6.18
N PRO A 54 5.73 21.59 7.17
CA PRO A 54 5.00 21.19 8.37
C PRO A 54 4.65 22.43 9.22
N THR A 55 3.60 22.33 10.04
CA THR A 55 3.27 23.34 11.06
C THR A 55 4.22 23.23 12.24
N SER A 56 4.57 22.00 12.63
CA SER A 56 5.58 21.69 13.66
C SER A 56 6.13 20.27 13.48
N GLY A 57 7.12 19.91 14.28
CA GLY A 57 7.83 18.64 14.15
C GLY A 57 8.95 18.70 13.12
N ARG A 58 9.53 17.55 12.78
CA ARG A 58 10.66 17.44 11.88
C ARG A 58 10.46 16.30 10.89
N ALA A 59 10.92 16.52 9.67
CA ALA A 59 11.09 15.46 8.67
C ALA A 59 12.49 15.54 8.08
N ALA A 60 13.13 14.39 7.85
CA ALA A 60 14.41 14.29 7.16
C ALA A 60 14.34 13.14 6.14
N VAL A 61 14.90 13.35 4.96
CA VAL A 61 15.05 12.35 3.90
C VAL A 61 16.52 12.29 3.51
N PHE A 62 17.17 11.14 3.62
CA PHE A 62 18.65 11.02 3.52
C PHE A 62 19.41 11.91 4.52
N GLY A 63 18.82 12.21 5.68
CA GLY A 63 19.36 13.18 6.64
C GLY A 63 19.22 14.64 6.22
N LEU A 64 18.64 14.92 5.04
CA LEU A 64 18.40 16.26 4.52
C LEU A 64 17.02 16.76 4.98
N ASP A 65 16.94 18.06 5.32
CA ASP A 65 15.68 18.75 5.52
C ASP A 65 15.00 18.97 4.16
N PRO A 66 13.79 18.43 3.91
CA PRO A 66 13.17 18.49 2.58
C PRO A 66 12.97 19.91 2.05
N ARG A 67 12.83 20.89 2.93
CA ARG A 67 12.66 22.29 2.56
C ARG A 67 13.99 23.01 2.36
N ARG A 68 14.87 22.92 3.36
CA ARG A 68 16.16 23.64 3.36
C ARG A 68 17.09 23.11 2.29
N ASP A 69 17.12 21.79 2.14
CA ASP A 69 18.02 21.08 1.24
C ASP A 69 17.30 20.60 -0.04
N ALA A 70 16.19 21.24 -0.42
CA ALA A 70 15.31 20.80 -1.52
C ALA A 70 16.05 20.53 -2.84
N ARG A 71 17.10 21.31 -3.16
CA ARG A 71 17.90 21.09 -4.39
C ARG A 71 18.71 19.80 -4.32
N ALA A 72 19.35 19.51 -3.19
CA ALA A 72 20.11 18.28 -3.00
C ALA A 72 19.17 17.06 -2.94
N LEU A 73 18.04 17.21 -2.28
CA LEU A 73 17.03 16.16 -2.16
C LEU A 73 16.45 15.75 -3.53
N ARG A 74 16.11 16.70 -4.40
CA ARG A 74 15.56 16.42 -5.74
C ARG A 74 16.50 15.62 -6.64
N LEU A 75 17.78 15.58 -6.36
CA LEU A 75 18.73 14.73 -7.07
C LEU A 75 18.73 13.27 -6.59
N LYS A 76 18.09 12.99 -5.45
CA LYS A 76 18.07 11.68 -4.79
C LYS A 76 16.70 11.02 -4.83
N ILE A 77 15.63 11.80 -5.03
CA ILE A 77 14.26 11.31 -5.04
C ILE A 77 13.65 11.42 -6.45
N GLY A 78 12.97 10.37 -6.88
CA GLY A 78 12.10 10.41 -8.05
C GLY A 78 10.65 10.49 -7.58
N VAL A 79 9.89 11.44 -8.13
CA VAL A 79 8.51 11.68 -7.70
C VAL A 79 7.56 11.48 -8.86
N GLN A 80 6.51 10.70 -8.62
CA GLN A 80 5.36 10.61 -9.51
C GLN A 80 4.12 11.08 -8.77
N LEU A 81 3.61 12.24 -9.16
CA LEU A 81 2.40 12.84 -8.57
C LEU A 81 1.14 12.13 -9.09
N GLN A 82 0.06 12.16 -8.31
CA GLN A 82 -1.24 11.61 -8.66
C GLN A 82 -1.78 12.16 -10.01
N ALA A 83 -1.60 13.45 -10.27
CA ALA A 83 -1.97 14.09 -11.52
C ALA A 83 -0.72 14.67 -12.20
N THR A 84 -0.14 13.91 -13.13
CA THR A 84 0.99 14.38 -13.93
C THR A 84 0.50 14.95 -15.26
N ALA A 85 0.49 16.27 -15.39
CA ALA A 85 0.17 16.94 -16.64
C ALA A 85 1.37 16.85 -17.61
N LEU A 86 1.34 15.86 -18.49
CA LEU A 86 2.37 15.69 -19.53
C LEU A 86 2.07 16.54 -20.77
N PRO A 87 3.10 17.12 -21.43
CA PRO A 87 2.93 17.88 -22.66
C PRO A 87 2.37 16.99 -23.79
N GLN A 88 1.11 17.19 -24.14
CA GLN A 88 0.34 16.31 -25.03
C GLN A 88 0.88 16.27 -26.47
N GLU A 89 1.44 17.38 -26.95
CA GLU A 89 1.90 17.55 -28.34
C GLU A 89 3.36 17.13 -28.56
N LEU A 90 4.06 16.75 -27.48
CA LEU A 90 5.43 16.24 -27.57
C LEU A 90 5.44 14.71 -27.75
N ARG A 91 6.52 14.23 -28.38
CA ARG A 91 6.84 12.81 -28.44
C ARG A 91 7.47 12.35 -27.12
N ILE A 92 7.38 11.05 -26.83
CA ILE A 92 8.02 10.47 -25.63
C ILE A 92 9.50 10.87 -25.56
N SER A 93 10.25 10.73 -26.67
CA SER A 93 11.67 11.10 -26.72
C SER A 93 11.94 12.59 -26.48
N GLU A 94 11.00 13.46 -26.82
CA GLU A 94 11.11 14.90 -26.58
C GLU A 94 10.82 15.25 -25.12
N VAL A 95 9.81 14.61 -24.53
CA VAL A 95 9.51 14.75 -23.11
C VAL A 95 10.67 14.26 -22.25
N LEU A 96 11.22 13.08 -22.56
CA LEU A 96 12.40 12.56 -21.84
C LEU A 96 13.59 13.52 -21.94
N ARG A 97 13.88 14.08 -23.11
CA ARG A 97 14.97 15.07 -23.26
C ARG A 97 14.70 16.35 -22.49
N LEU A 98 13.46 16.84 -22.50
CA LEU A 98 13.05 18.04 -21.75
C LEU A 98 13.30 17.86 -20.24
N TYR A 99 12.86 16.74 -19.69
CA TYR A 99 13.03 16.46 -18.25
C TYR A 99 14.49 16.13 -17.93
N ALA A 100 15.21 15.42 -18.77
CA ALA A 100 16.63 15.14 -18.59
C ALA A 100 17.47 16.41 -18.43
N ALA A 101 17.10 17.49 -19.15
CA ALA A 101 17.80 18.78 -19.04
C ALA A 101 17.69 19.45 -17.65
N LEU A 102 16.79 18.98 -16.78
CA LEU A 102 16.64 19.48 -15.41
C LEU A 102 17.67 18.87 -14.42
N TYR A 103 18.37 17.81 -14.84
CA TYR A 103 19.30 17.08 -13.98
C TYR A 103 20.74 17.14 -14.53
N PRO A 104 21.74 17.15 -13.64
CA PRO A 104 23.16 17.18 -14.08
C PRO A 104 23.61 15.87 -14.74
N SER A 105 22.95 14.75 -14.41
CA SER A 105 23.20 13.44 -14.98
C SER A 105 21.91 12.64 -15.04
N THR A 106 21.76 11.86 -16.12
CA THR A 106 20.58 11.00 -16.31
C THR A 106 20.97 9.66 -16.93
N LEU A 107 20.13 8.67 -16.75
CA LEU A 107 20.19 7.42 -17.50
C LEU A 107 19.93 7.67 -18.99
N ALA A 108 20.47 6.82 -19.84
CA ALA A 108 20.12 6.86 -21.26
C ALA A 108 18.61 6.62 -21.44
N PRO A 109 17.93 7.39 -22.32
CA PRO A 109 16.48 7.25 -22.54
C PRO A 109 16.04 5.80 -22.84
N ALA A 110 16.84 5.04 -23.59
CA ALA A 110 16.56 3.65 -23.89
C ALA A 110 16.48 2.77 -22.63
N VAL A 111 17.42 2.96 -21.68
CA VAL A 111 17.43 2.23 -20.41
C VAL A 111 16.17 2.51 -19.61
N VAL A 112 15.78 3.78 -19.51
CA VAL A 112 14.57 4.17 -18.77
C VAL A 112 13.31 3.61 -19.45
N LEU A 113 13.22 3.68 -20.78
CA LEU A 113 12.09 3.14 -21.52
C LEU A 113 11.97 1.61 -21.41
N GLU A 114 13.10 0.92 -21.37
CA GLU A 114 13.13 -0.53 -21.11
C GLU A 114 12.61 -0.85 -19.71
N GLN A 115 13.04 -0.12 -18.67
CA GLN A 115 12.59 -0.31 -17.30
C GLN A 115 11.07 -0.18 -17.15
N VAL A 116 10.45 0.72 -17.92
CA VAL A 116 9.00 0.98 -17.87
C VAL A 116 8.20 0.34 -19.01
N GLU A 117 8.81 -0.54 -19.81
CA GLU A 117 8.16 -1.27 -20.91
C GLU A 117 7.53 -0.34 -21.97
N LEU A 118 8.23 0.71 -22.36
CA LEU A 118 7.85 1.65 -23.40
C LEU A 118 8.79 1.64 -24.59
N MET A 119 9.66 0.64 -24.73
CA MET A 119 10.52 0.47 -25.90
C MET A 119 9.70 0.39 -27.17
N GLY A 120 10.19 1.04 -28.25
CA GLY A 120 9.53 1.12 -29.56
C GLY A 120 8.45 2.20 -29.65
N LYS A 121 8.17 2.95 -28.57
CA LYS A 121 7.19 4.05 -28.53
C LYS A 121 7.82 5.45 -28.45
N GLU A 122 9.11 5.57 -28.66
CA GLU A 122 9.89 6.81 -28.51
C GLU A 122 9.32 7.95 -29.38
N ARG A 123 8.76 7.59 -30.55
CA ARG A 123 8.20 8.53 -31.52
C ARG A 123 6.72 8.81 -31.33
N ALA A 124 6.03 8.08 -30.46
CA ALA A 124 4.61 8.30 -30.19
C ALA A 124 4.38 9.65 -29.50
N LEU A 125 3.30 10.34 -29.87
CA LEU A 125 2.86 11.56 -29.20
C LEU A 125 2.21 11.19 -27.84
N VAL A 126 2.45 11.99 -26.80
CA VAL A 126 1.89 11.76 -25.46
C VAL A 126 0.36 11.64 -25.49
N ARG A 127 -0.33 12.46 -26.30
CA ARG A 127 -1.80 12.40 -26.44
C ARG A 127 -2.33 11.08 -26.99
N THR A 128 -1.50 10.30 -27.70
CA THR A 128 -1.91 9.01 -28.29
C THR A 128 -1.71 7.83 -27.35
N LEU A 129 -1.11 8.04 -26.18
CA LEU A 129 -0.84 6.99 -25.20
C LEU A 129 -2.13 6.58 -24.48
N SER A 130 -2.25 5.30 -24.21
CA SER A 130 -3.26 4.78 -23.25
C SER A 130 -3.02 5.31 -21.84
N GLY A 131 -3.98 5.16 -20.93
CA GLY A 131 -3.82 5.54 -19.53
C GLY A 131 -2.61 4.86 -18.89
N GLY A 132 -2.47 3.55 -19.08
CA GLY A 132 -1.34 2.78 -18.55
C GLY A 132 0.01 3.18 -19.15
N GLU A 133 0.06 3.53 -20.43
CA GLU A 133 1.28 4.02 -21.07
C GLU A 133 1.66 5.43 -20.58
N ARG A 134 0.70 6.32 -20.36
CA ARG A 134 0.95 7.62 -19.73
C ARG A 134 1.49 7.48 -18.33
N GLN A 135 0.95 6.55 -17.55
CA GLN A 135 1.42 6.27 -16.21
C GLN A 135 2.85 5.72 -16.19
N ARG A 136 3.18 4.79 -17.12
CA ARG A 136 4.55 4.30 -17.31
C ARG A 136 5.51 5.38 -17.78
N LEU A 137 5.06 6.33 -18.61
CA LEU A 137 5.86 7.48 -18.98
C LEU A 137 6.10 8.41 -17.78
N ALA A 138 5.10 8.66 -16.93
CA ALA A 138 5.28 9.43 -15.70
C ALA A 138 6.32 8.76 -14.77
N LEU A 139 6.26 7.43 -14.63
CA LEU A 139 7.25 6.66 -13.88
C LEU A 139 8.65 6.73 -14.53
N ALA A 140 8.73 6.70 -15.87
CA ALA A 140 9.98 6.90 -16.59
C ALA A 140 10.64 8.25 -16.26
N LEU A 141 9.85 9.32 -16.19
CA LEU A 141 10.34 10.64 -15.83
C LEU A 141 10.87 10.69 -14.38
N ALA A 142 10.22 10.00 -13.46
CA ALA A 142 10.69 9.88 -12.08
C ALA A 142 12.00 9.08 -11.96
N LEU A 143 12.30 8.21 -12.94
CA LEU A 143 13.49 7.35 -12.97
C LEU A 143 14.69 7.97 -13.70
N LEU A 144 14.52 9.05 -14.45
CA LEU A 144 15.52 9.61 -15.36
C LEU A 144 16.90 9.82 -14.74
N HIS A 145 16.96 10.33 -13.52
CA HIS A 145 18.20 10.66 -12.82
C HIS A 145 18.68 9.56 -11.87
N ASP A 146 18.14 8.34 -12.02
CA ASP A 146 18.48 7.15 -11.25
C ASP A 146 18.33 7.32 -9.71
N PRO A 147 17.18 7.75 -9.21
CA PRO A 147 17.00 8.06 -7.79
C PRO A 147 17.12 6.82 -6.91
N GLU A 148 17.57 7.03 -5.66
CA GLU A 148 17.60 5.99 -4.62
C GLU A 148 16.21 5.75 -3.99
N LEU A 149 15.38 6.81 -3.93
CA LEU A 149 14.02 6.77 -3.40
C LEU A 149 13.03 7.19 -4.48
N LEU A 150 12.02 6.38 -4.70
CA LEU A 150 10.84 6.71 -5.51
C LEU A 150 9.66 6.98 -4.60
N ILE A 151 8.99 8.10 -4.81
CA ILE A 151 7.74 8.46 -4.16
C ILE A 151 6.65 8.43 -5.23
N LEU A 152 5.69 7.52 -5.06
CA LEU A 152 4.63 7.27 -6.04
C LEU A 152 3.27 7.55 -5.40
N ASP A 153 2.64 8.66 -5.77
CA ASP A 153 1.33 9.02 -5.22
C ASP A 153 0.22 8.40 -6.09
N GLU A 154 -0.45 7.37 -5.54
CA GLU A 154 -1.51 6.59 -6.17
C GLU A 154 -1.19 6.12 -7.61
N PRO A 155 -0.06 5.40 -7.84
CA PRO A 155 0.48 5.13 -9.17
C PRO A 155 -0.42 4.30 -10.08
N THR A 156 -1.45 3.67 -9.54
CA THR A 156 -2.37 2.79 -10.28
C THR A 156 -3.82 3.26 -10.28
N ALA A 157 -4.07 4.45 -9.72
CA ALA A 157 -5.42 5.02 -9.72
C ALA A 157 -5.95 5.15 -11.16
N ALA A 158 -7.23 4.81 -11.33
CA ALA A 158 -7.94 4.87 -12.62
C ALA A 158 -7.35 3.99 -13.75
N LEU A 159 -6.46 3.03 -13.45
CA LEU A 159 -5.98 2.05 -14.40
C LEU A 159 -6.89 0.81 -14.45
N ASP A 160 -7.03 0.25 -15.65
CA ASP A 160 -7.63 -1.07 -15.80
C ASP A 160 -6.74 -2.17 -15.15
N PRO A 161 -7.28 -3.37 -14.87
CA PRO A 161 -6.54 -4.43 -14.19
C PRO A 161 -5.27 -4.90 -14.91
N VAL A 162 -5.21 -4.77 -16.25
CA VAL A 162 -4.03 -5.20 -17.03
C VAL A 162 -2.93 -4.16 -16.90
N ALA A 163 -3.26 -2.88 -17.11
CA ALA A 163 -2.32 -1.77 -16.94
C ALA A 163 -1.78 -1.69 -15.51
N ARG A 164 -2.65 -1.90 -14.50
CA ARG A 164 -2.27 -1.95 -13.09
C ARG A 164 -1.22 -3.03 -12.82
N ARG A 165 -1.43 -4.26 -13.31
CA ARG A 165 -0.44 -5.34 -13.17
C ARG A 165 0.89 -5.00 -13.81
N GLY A 166 0.90 -4.29 -14.96
CA GLY A 166 2.12 -3.83 -15.59
C GLY A 166 2.92 -2.85 -14.71
N VAL A 167 2.24 -1.87 -14.09
CA VAL A 167 2.88 -0.93 -13.15
C VAL A 167 3.39 -1.67 -11.90
N HIS A 168 2.63 -2.62 -11.35
CA HIS A 168 3.07 -3.44 -10.22
C HIS A 168 4.37 -4.18 -10.53
N ALA A 169 4.45 -4.85 -11.68
CA ALA A 169 5.67 -5.57 -12.09
C ALA A 169 6.88 -4.64 -12.21
N ILE A 170 6.68 -3.39 -12.66
CA ILE A 170 7.76 -2.40 -12.71
C ILE A 170 8.22 -2.04 -11.28
N VAL A 171 7.29 -1.75 -10.37
CA VAL A 171 7.59 -1.43 -8.97
C VAL A 171 8.35 -2.57 -8.28
N GLU A 172 7.91 -3.82 -8.49
CA GLU A 172 8.58 -5.01 -7.96
C GLU A 172 10.03 -5.13 -8.47
N ARG A 173 10.26 -4.92 -9.78
CA ARG A 173 11.61 -4.95 -10.37
C ARG A 173 12.52 -3.85 -9.80
N LEU A 174 12.00 -2.64 -9.64
CA LEU A 174 12.75 -1.52 -9.08
C LEU A 174 13.16 -1.78 -7.63
N ALA A 175 12.23 -2.30 -6.82
CA ALA A 175 12.51 -2.69 -5.45
C ALA A 175 13.51 -3.86 -5.35
N ALA A 176 13.41 -4.85 -6.25
CA ALA A 176 14.37 -5.95 -6.35
C ALA A 176 15.77 -5.49 -6.78
N ALA A 177 15.85 -4.42 -7.58
CA ALA A 177 17.11 -3.76 -7.96
C ALA A 177 17.72 -2.89 -6.84
N GLY A 178 17.12 -2.89 -5.64
CA GLY A 178 17.66 -2.20 -4.46
C GLY A 178 17.11 -0.78 -4.25
N LYS A 179 16.23 -0.28 -5.11
CA LYS A 179 15.59 1.01 -4.89
C LYS A 179 14.60 0.95 -3.73
N THR A 180 14.41 2.07 -3.05
CA THR A 180 13.33 2.24 -2.08
C THR A 180 12.13 2.84 -2.77
N VAL A 181 10.95 2.27 -2.57
CA VAL A 181 9.70 2.80 -3.11
C VAL A 181 8.75 3.10 -1.97
N LEU A 182 8.37 4.36 -1.81
CA LEU A 182 7.26 4.78 -0.96
C LEU A 182 6.06 5.02 -1.88
N LEU A 183 5.02 4.22 -1.75
CA LEU A 183 3.79 4.42 -2.52
C LEU A 183 2.62 4.74 -1.61
N THR A 184 1.78 5.68 -2.05
CA THR A 184 0.46 5.85 -1.45
C THR A 184 -0.55 5.03 -2.25
N THR A 185 -1.49 4.45 -1.56
CA THR A 185 -2.63 3.77 -2.21
C THR A 185 -3.84 3.74 -1.29
N HIS A 186 -5.01 3.63 -1.89
CA HIS A 186 -6.25 3.28 -1.19
C HIS A 186 -6.70 1.85 -1.55
N TYR A 187 -5.97 1.14 -2.42
CA TYR A 187 -6.20 -0.26 -2.76
C TYR A 187 -5.43 -1.16 -1.81
N ILE A 188 -6.15 -1.82 -0.92
CA ILE A 188 -5.59 -2.67 0.13
C ILE A 188 -4.85 -3.87 -0.46
N GLU A 189 -5.42 -4.50 -1.49
CA GLU A 189 -4.80 -5.61 -2.22
C GLU A 189 -3.44 -5.22 -2.85
N GLU A 190 -3.31 -3.97 -3.29
CA GLU A 190 -2.05 -3.45 -3.82
C GLU A 190 -0.97 -3.38 -2.73
N ALA A 191 -1.33 -2.83 -1.57
CA ALA A 191 -0.43 -2.76 -0.43
C ALA A 191 -0.03 -4.15 0.08
N GLU A 192 -0.99 -5.09 0.16
CA GLU A 192 -0.73 -6.47 0.58
C GLU A 192 0.23 -7.19 -0.36
N LYS A 193 0.09 -6.97 -1.67
CA LYS A 193 0.88 -7.67 -2.69
C LYS A 193 2.28 -7.07 -2.88
N LEU A 194 2.39 -5.73 -2.93
CA LEU A 194 3.63 -5.05 -3.34
C LEU A 194 4.51 -4.65 -2.17
N CYS A 195 3.93 -4.39 -1.00
CA CYS A 195 4.65 -3.75 0.08
C CYS A 195 5.24 -4.76 1.06
N LYS A 196 6.52 -4.59 1.37
CA LYS A 196 7.17 -5.32 2.47
C LYS A 196 6.74 -4.77 3.83
N ARG A 197 6.34 -3.50 3.87
CA ARG A 197 5.86 -2.80 5.06
C ARG A 197 4.69 -1.91 4.67
N VAL A 198 3.67 -1.89 5.51
CA VAL A 198 2.48 -1.06 5.33
C VAL A 198 2.31 -0.19 6.57
N ILE A 199 2.09 1.09 6.32
CA ILE A 199 1.82 2.11 7.32
C ILE A 199 0.37 2.55 7.11
N LEU A 200 -0.49 2.31 8.10
CA LEU A 200 -1.88 2.73 8.09
C LEU A 200 -2.01 4.11 8.71
N LEU A 201 -2.47 5.05 7.91
CA LEU A 201 -2.73 6.43 8.34
C LEU A 201 -4.23 6.68 8.49
N ARG A 202 -4.65 7.22 9.64
CA ARG A 202 -6.04 7.58 9.94
C ARG A 202 -6.07 8.93 10.66
N ARG A 203 -6.83 9.89 10.11
CA ARG A 203 -7.00 11.24 10.70
C ARG A 203 -5.67 11.90 11.11
N GLY A 204 -4.65 11.74 10.27
CA GLY A 204 -3.34 12.34 10.48
C GLY A 204 -2.45 11.62 11.49
N THR A 205 -2.81 10.42 11.96
CA THR A 205 -2.00 9.60 12.88
C THR A 205 -1.69 8.24 12.27
N VAL A 206 -0.55 7.65 12.63
CA VAL A 206 -0.21 6.26 12.31
C VAL A 206 -0.95 5.36 13.28
N VAL A 207 -1.84 4.50 12.77
CA VAL A 207 -2.61 3.56 13.57
C VAL A 207 -2.07 2.15 13.51
N ALA A 208 -1.34 1.82 12.44
CA ALA A 208 -0.65 0.54 12.31
C ALA A 208 0.61 0.68 11.46
N ASP A 209 1.62 -0.13 11.77
CA ASP A 209 2.89 -0.18 11.09
C ASP A 209 3.49 -1.59 11.22
N GLY A 210 3.80 -2.21 10.09
CA GLY A 210 4.36 -3.55 10.04
C GLY A 210 4.29 -4.17 8.64
N SER A 211 4.80 -5.38 8.49
CA SER A 211 4.57 -6.14 7.26
C SER A 211 3.08 -6.53 7.15
N PRO A 212 2.56 -6.73 5.92
CA PRO A 212 1.19 -7.24 5.75
C PRO A 212 0.91 -8.48 6.61
N PHE A 213 1.86 -9.41 6.64
CA PHE A 213 1.75 -10.63 7.44
C PHE A 213 1.63 -10.36 8.95
N GLU A 214 2.45 -9.48 9.51
CA GLU A 214 2.39 -9.08 10.93
C GLU A 214 1.09 -8.37 11.27
N LEU A 215 0.63 -7.45 10.38
CA LEU A 215 -0.61 -6.72 10.58
C LEU A 215 -1.81 -7.65 10.57
N ILE A 216 -1.89 -8.58 9.61
CA ILE A 216 -2.93 -9.60 9.53
C ILE A 216 -2.91 -10.47 10.80
N GLY A 217 -1.72 -10.87 11.27
CA GLY A 217 -1.59 -11.68 12.48
C GLY A 217 -2.03 -10.98 13.78
N ARG A 218 -1.86 -9.65 13.85
CA ARG A 218 -2.23 -8.85 15.05
C ARG A 218 -3.73 -8.59 15.15
N ALA A 219 -4.38 -8.24 14.04
CA ALA A 219 -5.76 -7.76 14.08
C ALA A 219 -6.79 -8.88 13.88
N ALA A 220 -6.58 -9.73 12.91
CA ALA A 220 -7.67 -10.57 12.44
C ALA A 220 -7.66 -12.00 12.98
N GLY A 221 -6.77 -12.39 13.80
CA GLY A 221 -6.62 -13.73 14.46
C GLY A 221 -7.55 -14.90 14.07
N ARG A 222 -8.58 -14.66 13.29
CA ARG A 222 -9.65 -15.62 13.00
C ARG A 222 -9.92 -15.74 11.52
N SER A 223 -9.82 -16.97 11.01
CA SER A 223 -10.24 -17.35 9.66
C SER A 223 -11.77 -17.39 9.58
N THR A 224 -12.31 -17.17 8.39
CA THR A 224 -13.74 -17.39 8.12
C THR A 224 -13.91 -18.75 7.45
N LEU A 225 -14.81 -19.56 7.99
CA LEU A 225 -15.15 -20.88 7.48
C LEU A 225 -16.60 -20.88 7.01
N TRP A 226 -16.85 -21.31 5.79
CA TRP A 226 -18.17 -21.56 5.23
C TRP A 226 -18.35 -23.06 5.06
N ILE A 227 -19.46 -23.58 5.56
CA ILE A 227 -19.80 -24.99 5.51
C ILE A 227 -21.21 -25.15 4.93
N GLU A 228 -21.37 -25.93 3.87
CA GLU A 228 -22.68 -26.40 3.40
C GLU A 228 -22.80 -27.88 3.72
N VAL A 229 -23.82 -28.24 4.51
CA VAL A 229 -24.11 -29.61 4.92
C VAL A 229 -25.53 -29.96 4.53
N GLU A 230 -25.71 -31.12 3.92
CA GLU A 230 -27.02 -31.69 3.62
C GLU A 230 -27.43 -32.67 4.72
N GLY A 231 -28.64 -32.50 5.28
CA GLY A 231 -29.15 -33.30 6.38
C GLY A 231 -29.06 -32.61 7.73
N PRO A 232 -29.33 -33.34 8.82
CA PRO A 232 -29.28 -32.79 10.16
C PRO A 232 -27.84 -32.37 10.54
N PHE A 233 -27.67 -31.14 11.01
CA PHE A 233 -26.38 -30.60 11.39
C PHE A 233 -26.46 -29.85 12.71
N ASP A 234 -25.62 -30.22 13.67
CA ASP A 234 -25.50 -29.55 14.96
C ASP A 234 -24.14 -28.84 15.05
N ALA A 235 -24.16 -27.51 15.11
CA ALA A 235 -22.94 -26.69 15.14
C ALA A 235 -22.21 -26.67 16.50
N ARG A 236 -22.84 -27.14 17.59
CA ARG A 236 -22.26 -27.08 18.94
C ARG A 236 -20.88 -27.73 19.10
N PRO A 237 -20.55 -28.87 18.44
CA PRO A 237 -19.19 -29.40 18.48
C PRO A 237 -18.15 -28.48 17.85
N LEU A 238 -18.49 -27.71 16.81
CA LEU A 238 -17.60 -26.73 16.20
C LEU A 238 -17.41 -25.53 17.11
N GLU A 239 -18.46 -25.08 17.81
CA GLU A 239 -18.40 -23.99 18.78
C GLU A 239 -17.54 -24.39 19.98
N ALA A 240 -17.65 -25.65 20.44
CA ALA A 240 -16.79 -26.20 21.48
C ALA A 240 -15.31 -26.27 21.04
N ALA A 241 -15.03 -26.44 19.75
CA ALA A 241 -13.70 -26.37 19.16
C ALA A 241 -13.21 -24.93 18.88
N GLY A 242 -13.96 -23.91 19.34
CA GLY A 242 -13.58 -22.50 19.23
C GLY A 242 -14.10 -21.77 17.99
N ALA A 243 -15.02 -22.34 17.21
CA ALA A 243 -15.73 -21.62 16.18
C ALA A 243 -16.79 -20.69 16.78
N ILE A 244 -16.96 -19.51 16.21
CA ILE A 244 -18.03 -18.56 16.55
C ILE A 244 -18.97 -18.48 15.38
N ALA A 245 -20.22 -18.90 15.55
CA ALA A 245 -21.24 -18.79 14.51
C ALA A 245 -21.50 -17.32 14.15
N GLN A 246 -21.53 -17.02 12.85
CA GLN A 246 -21.78 -15.69 12.30
C GLN A 246 -23.08 -15.63 11.48
N GLY A 247 -23.86 -16.73 11.49
CA GLY A 247 -25.10 -16.83 10.75
C GLY A 247 -24.97 -17.61 9.43
N HIS A 248 -25.83 -17.28 8.47
CA HIS A 248 -25.92 -17.97 7.19
C HIS A 248 -25.59 -17.00 6.04
N GLU A 249 -24.93 -17.52 5.02
CA GLU A 249 -24.72 -16.86 3.74
C GLU A 249 -25.23 -17.81 2.63
N GLY A 250 -26.45 -17.57 2.17
CA GLY A 250 -27.16 -18.51 1.31
C GLY A 250 -27.39 -19.87 2.01
N ARG A 251 -26.83 -20.94 1.47
CA ARG A 251 -26.89 -22.30 2.06
C ARG A 251 -25.72 -22.62 3.00
N HIS A 252 -24.72 -21.72 3.10
CA HIS A 252 -23.56 -21.93 3.92
C HIS A 252 -23.77 -21.41 5.33
N LEU A 253 -23.41 -22.20 6.31
CA LEU A 253 -23.14 -21.77 7.67
C LEU A 253 -21.81 -21.03 7.72
N ARG A 254 -21.76 -19.87 8.30
CA ARG A 254 -20.54 -19.05 8.42
C ARG A 254 -20.05 -19.05 9.85
N PHE A 255 -18.75 -19.33 10.01
CA PHE A 255 -18.07 -19.33 11.30
C PHE A 255 -16.80 -18.49 11.27
N SER A 256 -16.53 -17.82 12.37
CA SER A 256 -15.23 -17.20 12.67
C SER A 256 -14.40 -18.17 13.50
N VAL A 257 -13.17 -18.47 13.06
CA VAL A 257 -12.37 -19.60 13.55
C VAL A 257 -10.95 -19.14 13.91
N GLY A 258 -10.56 -19.29 15.18
CA GLY A 258 -9.21 -18.97 15.65
C GLY A 258 -8.19 -20.06 15.33
N ASP A 259 -8.56 -21.31 15.57
CA ASP A 259 -7.78 -22.49 15.17
C ASP A 259 -8.55 -23.33 14.14
N PRO A 260 -8.27 -23.12 12.85
CA PRO A 260 -8.92 -23.89 11.80
C PRO A 260 -8.68 -25.41 11.89
N GLY A 261 -7.52 -25.83 12.41
CA GLY A 261 -7.20 -27.25 12.52
C GLY A 261 -8.14 -27.95 13.49
N ALA A 262 -8.32 -27.41 14.70
CA ALA A 262 -9.24 -27.96 15.69
C ALA A 262 -10.69 -28.04 15.18
N VAL A 263 -11.16 -26.99 14.51
CA VAL A 263 -12.53 -26.93 13.98
C VAL A 263 -12.74 -27.91 12.83
N ILE A 264 -11.76 -28.09 11.93
CA ILE A 264 -11.85 -29.06 10.83
C ILE A 264 -11.87 -30.49 11.38
N VAL A 265 -11.09 -30.81 12.41
CA VAL A 265 -11.14 -32.12 13.08
C VAL A 265 -12.51 -32.35 13.68
N ALA A 266 -13.04 -31.39 14.47
CA ALA A 266 -14.37 -31.49 15.05
C ALA A 266 -15.48 -31.67 14.01
N LEU A 267 -15.38 -30.97 12.85
CA LEU A 267 -16.28 -31.14 11.71
C LEU A 267 -16.21 -32.58 11.18
N GLY A 268 -14.99 -33.10 10.97
CA GLY A 268 -14.79 -34.47 10.50
C GLY A 268 -15.40 -35.53 11.41
N ASP A 269 -15.26 -35.35 12.73
CA ASP A 269 -15.83 -36.27 13.74
C ASP A 269 -17.36 -36.19 13.75
N LEU A 270 -17.93 -34.98 13.66
CA LEU A 270 -19.36 -34.78 13.57
C LEU A 270 -19.98 -35.47 12.33
N LEU A 271 -19.35 -35.31 11.17
CA LEU A 271 -19.82 -35.96 9.92
C LEU A 271 -19.73 -37.51 10.00
N ARG A 272 -18.69 -38.05 10.62
CA ARG A 272 -18.58 -39.48 10.86
C ARG A 272 -19.63 -40.02 11.81
N ALA A 273 -20.06 -39.25 12.79
CA ALA A 273 -21.10 -39.60 13.75
C ALA A 273 -22.53 -39.53 13.14
N GLY A 274 -22.67 -39.23 11.86
CA GLY A 274 -23.97 -39.16 11.18
C GLY A 274 -24.57 -37.74 11.16
N GLY A 275 -23.75 -36.69 11.37
CA GLY A 275 -24.12 -35.28 11.36
C GLY A 275 -24.34 -34.69 9.97
N GLY A 276 -24.87 -35.46 9.01
CA GLY A 276 -25.11 -35.00 7.66
C GLY A 276 -23.99 -35.31 6.68
N ARG A 277 -24.13 -34.80 5.44
CA ARG A 277 -23.15 -34.95 4.35
C ARG A 277 -22.57 -33.58 3.99
N LEU A 278 -21.25 -33.44 4.07
CA LEU A 278 -20.57 -32.21 3.63
C LEU A 278 -20.75 -32.04 2.10
N VAL A 279 -21.29 -30.90 1.69
CA VAL A 279 -21.50 -30.52 0.29
C VAL A 279 -20.39 -29.56 -0.16
N ASP A 280 -20.09 -28.54 0.64
CA ASP A 280 -19.05 -27.56 0.34
C ASP A 280 -18.35 -27.09 1.63
N LEU A 281 -17.05 -26.83 1.52
CA LEU A 281 -16.22 -26.29 2.58
C LEU A 281 -15.30 -25.24 1.98
N ARG A 282 -15.42 -24.02 2.46
CA ARG A 282 -14.53 -22.91 2.07
C ARG A 282 -13.93 -22.30 3.32
N MET A 283 -12.65 -21.99 3.22
CA MET A 283 -11.95 -21.27 4.27
C MET A 283 -11.20 -20.08 3.66
N ARG A 284 -11.40 -18.90 4.25
CA ARG A 284 -10.65 -17.70 3.93
C ARG A 284 -9.82 -17.30 5.14
N ARG A 285 -8.52 -17.18 4.94
CA ARG A 285 -7.65 -16.55 5.93
C ARG A 285 -7.96 -15.05 5.99
N PRO A 286 -7.73 -14.41 7.14
CA PRO A 286 -7.84 -12.96 7.23
C PRO A 286 -6.89 -12.31 6.22
N THR A 287 -7.32 -11.18 5.69
CA THR A 287 -6.59 -10.36 4.72
C THR A 287 -6.24 -9.01 5.33
N LEU A 288 -5.38 -8.25 4.68
CA LEU A 288 -5.11 -6.86 5.08
C LEU A 288 -6.39 -5.99 5.03
N GLU A 289 -7.38 -6.36 4.21
CA GLU A 289 -8.68 -5.69 4.17
C GLU A 289 -9.46 -5.85 5.48
N ASP A 290 -9.45 -7.06 6.06
CA ASP A 290 -10.10 -7.32 7.35
C ASP A 290 -9.44 -6.47 8.46
N VAL A 291 -8.12 -6.38 8.45
CA VAL A 291 -7.32 -5.50 9.32
C VAL A 291 -7.69 -4.03 9.14
N TYR A 292 -7.74 -3.59 7.88
CA TYR A 292 -8.07 -2.21 7.54
C TYR A 292 -9.46 -1.83 8.04
N LEU A 293 -10.47 -2.69 7.84
CA LEU A 293 -11.83 -2.45 8.29
C LEU A 293 -11.93 -2.38 9.82
N GLU A 294 -11.21 -3.26 10.53
CA GLU A 294 -11.15 -3.23 12.00
C GLU A 294 -10.54 -1.93 12.51
N TRP A 295 -9.42 -1.49 11.94
CA TRP A 295 -8.69 -0.32 12.41
C TRP A 295 -9.27 1.02 11.90
N MET A 296 -10.11 0.98 10.87
CA MET A 296 -10.86 2.15 10.37
C MET A 296 -12.24 2.29 10.98
N GLY A 297 -12.77 1.25 11.66
CA GLY A 297 -14.06 1.27 12.37
C GLY A 297 -14.08 2.23 13.56
N GLU A 298 -15.28 2.60 14.04
CA GLU A 298 -15.45 3.55 15.15
C GLU A 298 -14.94 3.04 16.51
N GLY A 299 -14.69 1.73 16.65
CA GLY A 299 -14.15 1.08 17.85
C GLY A 299 -12.66 0.80 17.84
N ALA A 300 -11.90 1.32 16.88
CA ALA A 300 -10.48 1.03 16.72
C ALA A 300 -9.63 1.55 17.88
N PRO A 301 -8.58 0.79 18.33
CA PRO A 301 -7.66 1.25 19.35
C PRO A 301 -7.02 2.59 18.96
N GLN A 302 -7.00 3.53 19.89
CA GLN A 302 -6.29 4.79 19.71
C GLN A 302 -4.78 4.48 19.73
N GLY A 303 -4.09 4.85 18.68
CA GLY A 303 -2.68 4.75 18.33
C GLY A 303 -1.74 3.98 19.26
N ILE A 304 -0.70 3.39 18.69
CA ILE A 304 0.43 2.80 19.41
C ILE A 304 1.12 3.92 20.22
N GLY A 305 0.60 4.22 21.41
CA GLY A 305 1.25 5.03 22.42
C GLY A 305 2.12 4.10 23.26
N GLU A 306 3.37 4.45 23.38
CA GLU A 306 4.44 3.87 24.18
C GLU A 306 3.99 2.89 25.29
N GLU A 307 4.28 1.62 25.15
CA GLU A 307 4.58 0.78 26.30
C GLU A 307 5.91 1.26 26.88
N THR A 308 5.84 2.21 27.81
CA THR A 308 6.93 2.46 28.75
C THR A 308 7.09 1.20 29.58
N ASN A 309 8.13 0.46 29.29
CA ASN A 309 8.59 -0.64 30.17
C ASN A 309 9.26 -0.02 31.41
N PRO A 310 8.94 -0.51 32.65
CA PRO A 310 9.48 0.01 33.90
C PRO A 310 10.98 -0.26 34.08
#